data_2e3f968d57c847e1d055aafd130745af
#
_entry.id   2e3f968d57c847e1d055aafd130745af
#
_cell.length_a   1.000
_cell.length_b   1.000
_cell.length_c   1.000
_cell.angle_alpha   90.00
_cell.angle_beta   90.00
_cell.angle_gamma   90.00
#
_symmetry.space_group_name_H-M   'P 1'
#
loop_
_entity.id
_entity.type
_entity.pdbx_description
1 polymer ?
#
loop_
_entity_poly.entity_id
_entity_poly.type
_entity_poly.pdbx_seq_one_letter_code
_entity_poly.pdbx_strand_id
1 'polypeptide(L)'
;MKHLKRITAIVLALVIMAGAFILPTSAAAQERGASDGEKVVRMYFGHRPRYAYLSGHTWLYFENLTNHDVQVGLYTVKPGKGVSVGSYGYDIEDGRGVYYNVEAHRYNSAKVNDYVYLSTEITEKQLERVSEKILLSGTWFYMLNCSYFAITTWDVVSKPFLMYMVIPTFVHLQVIMNPNHGTGFKMYYPSRSEVFKQVGRGDNARLEPANPDSTGRMI
;
A
#
# COMPACT_ATOMS: atom_id res chain seq x y z
N MET A 1 24.52 27.39 22.16
CA MET A 1 24.21 26.26 23.06
C MET A 1 22.73 26.11 23.43
N LYS A 2 21.94 27.15 23.68
CA LYS A 2 20.51 27.03 24.04
C LYS A 2 19.62 26.45 22.90
N HIS A 3 19.90 26.76 21.64
CA HIS A 3 19.14 26.21 20.50
C HIS A 3 19.40 24.72 20.24
N LEU A 4 20.65 24.27 20.43
CA LEU A 4 21.01 22.86 20.26
C LEU A 4 20.28 21.97 21.28
N LYS A 5 20.20 22.41 22.55
CA LYS A 5 19.46 21.69 23.61
C LYS A 5 17.96 21.60 23.33
N ARG A 6 17.34 22.61 22.71
CA ARG A 6 15.93 22.59 22.31
C ARG A 6 15.65 21.63 21.16
N ILE A 7 16.53 21.58 20.17
CA ILE A 7 16.43 20.65 19.03
C ILE A 7 16.58 19.20 19.53
N THR A 8 17.54 18.94 20.40
CA THR A 8 17.73 17.59 20.99
C THR A 8 16.51 17.15 21.82
N ALA A 9 15.90 18.06 22.58
CA ALA A 9 14.68 17.76 23.35
C ALA A 9 13.47 17.46 22.46
N ILE A 10 13.30 18.16 21.34
CA ILE A 10 12.21 17.93 20.38
C ILE A 10 12.40 16.59 19.67
N VAL A 11 13.62 16.27 19.24
CA VAL A 11 13.93 14.98 18.60
C VAL A 11 13.72 13.82 19.59
N LEU A 12 14.15 13.98 20.84
CA LEU A 12 13.96 12.95 21.88
C LEU A 12 12.47 12.77 22.22
N ALA A 13 11.68 13.83 22.28
CA ALA A 13 10.23 13.76 22.51
C ALA A 13 9.50 13.08 21.34
N LEU A 14 9.91 13.32 20.10
CA LEU A 14 9.38 12.65 18.91
C LEU A 14 9.71 11.15 18.92
N VAL A 15 10.91 10.76 19.37
CA VAL A 15 11.32 9.37 19.48
C VAL A 15 10.54 8.66 20.61
N ILE A 16 10.29 9.33 21.73
CA ILE A 16 9.51 8.77 22.85
C ILE A 16 8.02 8.64 22.48
N MET A 17 7.45 9.59 21.78
CA MET A 17 6.07 9.48 21.30
C MET A 17 5.91 8.37 20.25
N ALA A 18 6.89 8.13 19.39
CA ALA A 18 6.91 7.01 18.46
C ALA A 18 6.98 5.65 19.18
N GLY A 19 7.65 5.58 20.33
CA GLY A 19 7.77 4.36 21.15
C GLY A 19 6.49 3.99 21.92
N ALA A 20 5.60 4.94 22.20
CA ALA A 20 4.37 4.70 22.98
C ALA A 20 3.23 4.04 22.18
N PHE A 21 3.35 3.90 20.85
CA PHE A 21 2.35 3.24 20.00
C PHE A 21 2.64 1.75 19.72
N ILE A 22 3.63 1.17 20.38
CA ILE A 22 3.92 -0.26 20.27
C ILE A 22 3.11 -1.01 21.32
N LEU A 23 1.86 -1.33 21.04
CA LEU A 23 1.16 -2.42 21.71
C LEU A 23 1.03 -3.58 20.71
N PRO A 24 1.83 -4.63 20.84
CA PRO A 24 1.56 -5.86 20.11
C PRO A 24 0.32 -6.49 20.72
N THR A 25 -0.79 -6.51 20.01
CA THR A 25 -1.88 -7.43 20.32
C THR A 25 -1.40 -8.83 19.96
N SER A 26 -0.94 -9.56 20.95
CA SER A 26 -0.31 -10.87 20.82
C SER A 26 -1.20 -12.00 20.27
N ALA A 27 -2.51 -11.79 20.15
CA ALA A 27 -3.42 -12.79 19.63
C ALA A 27 -3.38 -12.97 18.10
N ALA A 28 -3.07 -11.91 17.35
CA ALA A 28 -3.01 -11.97 15.89
C ALA A 28 -1.65 -12.47 15.35
N ALA A 29 -0.64 -12.56 16.19
CA ALA A 29 0.71 -12.96 15.78
C ALA A 29 0.87 -14.49 15.61
N GLN A 30 -0.02 -15.28 16.19
CA GLN A 30 0.16 -16.74 16.27
C GLN A 30 -0.41 -17.50 15.05
N GLU A 31 -1.29 -16.88 14.25
CA GLU A 31 -1.78 -17.48 13.01
C GLU A 31 -1.02 -17.07 11.74
N ARG A 32 0.03 -16.28 11.86
CA ARG A 32 0.88 -15.84 10.75
C ARG A 32 1.91 -16.89 10.31
N GLY A 33 1.85 -18.08 10.90
CA GLY A 33 2.66 -19.22 10.50
C GLY A 33 2.31 -19.66 9.08
N ALA A 34 3.31 -20.05 8.32
CA ALA A 34 3.23 -20.52 6.95
C ALA A 34 1.97 -21.39 6.73
N SER A 35 1.02 -20.88 5.94
CA SER A 35 -0.02 -21.76 5.42
C SER A 35 0.61 -22.58 4.30
N ASP A 36 0.66 -23.90 4.43
CA ASP A 36 1.14 -24.86 3.44
C ASP A 36 0.25 -24.92 2.17
N GLY A 37 -0.56 -23.90 1.91
CA GLY A 37 -1.43 -23.83 0.75
C GLY A 37 -0.73 -23.35 -0.51
N GLU A 38 -1.30 -23.71 -1.67
CA GLU A 38 -0.88 -23.19 -2.97
C GLU A 38 -0.86 -21.65 -2.98
N LYS A 39 0.18 -21.07 -3.58
CA LYS A 39 0.33 -19.63 -3.73
C LYS A 39 -0.44 -19.16 -4.95
N VAL A 40 -1.43 -18.33 -4.72
CA VAL A 40 -2.35 -17.87 -5.78
C VAL A 40 -2.02 -16.46 -6.29
N VAL A 41 -1.38 -15.63 -5.44
CA VAL A 41 -1.05 -14.24 -5.77
C VAL A 41 0.33 -13.89 -5.26
N ARG A 42 1.11 -13.15 -6.06
CA ARG A 42 2.27 -12.42 -5.58
C ARG A 42 1.85 -10.99 -5.26
N MET A 43 1.96 -10.64 -3.98
CA MET A 43 1.66 -9.33 -3.46
C MET A 43 2.95 -8.50 -3.35
N TYR A 44 2.91 -7.27 -3.84
CA TYR A 44 4.00 -6.31 -3.76
C TYR A 44 3.59 -5.12 -2.90
N PHE A 45 4.50 -4.67 -2.08
CA PHE A 45 4.42 -3.40 -1.37
C PHE A 45 5.33 -2.41 -2.08
N GLY A 46 4.76 -1.50 -2.86
CA GLY A 46 5.49 -0.52 -3.65
C GLY A 46 5.57 0.83 -2.94
N HIS A 47 6.72 1.48 -3.03
CA HIS A 47 6.91 2.85 -2.57
C HIS A 47 7.74 3.66 -3.56
N ARG A 48 7.22 4.83 -3.95
CA ARG A 48 7.92 5.79 -4.80
C ARG A 48 8.16 7.08 -4.01
N PRO A 49 9.42 7.43 -3.73
CA PRO A 49 9.75 8.69 -3.09
C PRO A 49 9.56 9.87 -4.06
N ARG A 50 9.27 11.06 -3.51
CA ARG A 50 9.20 12.33 -4.24
C ARG A 50 9.92 13.41 -3.44
N TYR A 51 10.32 14.51 -4.10
CA TYR A 51 10.89 15.70 -3.46
C TYR A 51 12.00 15.38 -2.45
N ALA A 52 13.10 14.82 -2.92
CA ALA A 52 14.23 14.44 -2.07
C ALA A 52 13.83 13.60 -0.85
N TYR A 53 12.85 12.67 -1.05
CA TYR A 53 12.32 11.75 -0.04
C TYR A 53 11.42 12.37 1.03
N LEU A 54 11.10 13.67 0.96
CA LEU A 54 10.21 14.32 1.93
C LEU A 54 8.74 13.95 1.75
N SER A 55 8.37 13.49 0.57
CA SER A 55 7.03 12.97 0.26
C SER A 55 7.14 11.72 -0.61
N GLY A 56 6.02 11.07 -0.90
CA GLY A 56 5.98 9.89 -1.73
C GLY A 56 4.61 9.25 -1.76
N HIS A 57 4.51 8.17 -2.49
CA HIS A 57 3.30 7.37 -2.56
C HIS A 57 3.61 5.90 -2.29
N THR A 58 2.74 5.24 -1.56
CA THR A 58 2.83 3.83 -1.20
C THR A 58 1.55 3.13 -1.62
N TRP A 59 1.69 1.97 -2.25
CA TRP A 59 0.57 1.18 -2.78
C TRP A 59 0.87 -0.31 -2.67
N LEU A 60 -0.13 -1.12 -2.97
CA LEU A 60 -0.03 -2.55 -3.12
C LEU A 60 -0.24 -2.93 -4.59
N TYR A 61 0.41 -4.00 -5.03
CA TYR A 61 0.15 -4.60 -6.33
C TYR A 61 0.01 -6.10 -6.17
N PHE A 62 -0.95 -6.68 -6.87
CA PHE A 62 -1.29 -8.10 -6.78
C PHE A 62 -1.21 -8.71 -8.18
N GLU A 63 -0.31 -9.66 -8.36
CA GLU A 63 -0.13 -10.42 -9.59
C GLU A 63 -0.79 -11.79 -9.44
N ASN A 64 -1.71 -12.14 -10.33
CA ASN A 64 -2.35 -13.44 -10.33
C ASN A 64 -1.38 -14.50 -10.86
N LEU A 65 -1.04 -15.48 -10.03
CA LEU A 65 -0.13 -16.59 -10.35
C LEU A 65 -0.87 -17.84 -10.86
N THR A 66 -2.21 -17.81 -10.86
CA THR A 66 -3.04 -18.95 -11.21
C THR A 66 -3.48 -18.91 -12.68
N ASN A 67 -4.13 -19.97 -13.13
CA ASN A 67 -4.77 -20.08 -14.44
C ASN A 67 -6.28 -19.73 -14.41
N HIS A 68 -6.79 -19.23 -13.30
CA HIS A 68 -8.18 -18.80 -13.11
C HIS A 68 -8.25 -17.39 -12.52
N ASP A 69 -9.46 -16.85 -12.48
CA ASP A 69 -9.69 -15.51 -11.92
C ASP A 69 -9.48 -15.53 -10.41
N VAL A 70 -8.83 -14.50 -9.86
CA VAL A 70 -8.71 -14.28 -8.42
C VAL A 70 -9.33 -12.94 -8.03
N GLN A 71 -9.87 -12.87 -6.80
CA GLN A 71 -10.54 -11.68 -6.31
C GLN A 71 -9.62 -10.89 -5.35
N VAL A 72 -9.36 -9.61 -5.69
CA VAL A 72 -8.61 -8.68 -4.84
C VAL A 72 -9.54 -7.54 -4.43
N GLY A 73 -10.01 -7.56 -3.19
CA GLY A 73 -11.09 -6.66 -2.78
C GLY A 73 -12.31 -6.83 -3.69
N LEU A 74 -12.68 -5.78 -4.40
CA LEU A 74 -13.80 -5.82 -5.39
C LEU A 74 -13.36 -6.11 -6.83
N TYR A 75 -12.06 -6.21 -7.09
CA TYR A 75 -11.55 -6.31 -8.45
C TYR A 75 -11.19 -7.73 -8.81
N THR A 76 -11.69 -8.20 -9.95
CA THR A 76 -11.37 -9.53 -10.50
C THR A 76 -10.10 -9.45 -11.35
N VAL A 77 -9.04 -10.15 -10.92
CA VAL A 77 -7.76 -10.22 -11.62
C VAL A 77 -7.69 -11.48 -12.46
N LYS A 78 -7.62 -11.31 -13.76
CA LYS A 78 -7.50 -12.40 -14.74
C LYS A 78 -6.14 -13.11 -14.66
N PRO A 79 -6.01 -14.37 -15.11
CA PRO A 79 -4.74 -15.06 -15.22
C PRO A 79 -3.67 -14.24 -15.95
N GLY A 80 -2.45 -14.19 -15.39
CA GLY A 80 -1.32 -13.46 -15.96
C GLY A 80 -1.44 -11.94 -15.93
N LYS A 81 -2.48 -11.40 -15.28
CA LYS A 81 -2.66 -9.96 -15.03
C LYS A 81 -2.39 -9.62 -13.58
N GLY A 82 -2.49 -8.33 -13.28
CA GLY A 82 -2.39 -7.82 -11.93
C GLY A 82 -3.19 -6.55 -11.73
N VAL A 83 -3.34 -6.14 -10.47
CA VAL A 83 -4.06 -4.93 -10.08
C VAL A 83 -3.24 -4.15 -9.05
N SER A 84 -3.11 -2.83 -9.23
CA SER A 84 -2.61 -1.96 -8.16
C SER A 84 -3.78 -1.48 -7.30
N VAL A 85 -3.54 -1.38 -5.98
CA VAL A 85 -4.51 -0.86 -5.02
C VAL A 85 -3.81 0.17 -4.14
N GLY A 86 -4.26 1.41 -4.21
CA GLY A 86 -3.70 2.52 -3.46
C GLY A 86 -4.78 3.36 -2.78
N SER A 87 -4.38 4.09 -1.74
CA SER A 87 -5.26 5.05 -1.08
C SER A 87 -4.80 6.47 -1.43
N TYR A 88 -5.74 7.29 -1.90
CA TYR A 88 -5.49 8.64 -2.39
C TYR A 88 -6.25 9.69 -1.58
N GLY A 89 -5.65 10.88 -1.51
CA GLY A 89 -6.23 12.07 -0.94
C GLY A 89 -6.89 12.97 -1.99
N TYR A 90 -6.43 14.21 -2.05
CA TYR A 90 -6.95 15.22 -2.96
C TYR A 90 -6.13 15.36 -4.26
N ASP A 91 -5.15 14.52 -4.45
CA ASP A 91 -4.26 14.50 -5.62
C ASP A 91 -4.84 13.75 -6.81
N ILE A 92 -6.06 13.23 -6.67
CA ILE A 92 -6.86 12.59 -7.72
C ILE A 92 -8.19 13.31 -7.86
N GLU A 93 -8.71 13.46 -9.09
CA GLU A 93 -9.90 14.26 -9.37
C GLU A 93 -11.14 13.76 -8.65
N ASP A 94 -11.32 12.44 -8.57
CA ASP A 94 -12.45 11.80 -7.91
C ASP A 94 -12.37 11.82 -6.37
N GLY A 95 -11.38 12.53 -5.82
CA GLY A 95 -11.24 12.77 -4.38
C GLY A 95 -10.73 11.58 -3.58
N ARG A 96 -10.94 11.61 -2.28
CA ARG A 96 -10.35 10.64 -1.34
C ARG A 96 -10.93 9.25 -1.50
N GLY A 97 -10.09 8.22 -1.30
CA GLY A 97 -10.56 6.85 -1.25
C GLY A 97 -9.51 5.81 -1.61
N VAL A 98 -9.97 4.57 -1.70
CA VAL A 98 -9.19 3.45 -2.24
C VAL A 98 -9.47 3.33 -3.73
N TYR A 99 -8.40 3.17 -4.49
CA TYR A 99 -8.45 3.09 -5.94
C TYR A 99 -7.75 1.84 -6.44
N TYR A 100 -8.27 1.32 -7.55
CA TYR A 100 -7.72 0.17 -8.27
C TYR A 100 -7.15 0.64 -9.60
N ASN A 101 -5.96 0.16 -9.91
CA ASN A 101 -5.25 0.38 -11.18
C ASN A 101 -4.73 1.81 -11.45
N VAL A 102 -4.78 2.74 -10.51
CA VAL A 102 -4.26 4.09 -10.72
C VAL A 102 -2.74 4.07 -10.91
N GLU A 103 -2.00 3.43 -10.03
CA GLU A 103 -0.53 3.35 -10.11
C GLU A 103 -0.10 2.57 -11.35
N ALA A 104 -0.74 1.42 -11.59
CA ALA A 104 -0.44 0.59 -12.75
C ALA A 104 -0.67 1.35 -14.06
N HIS A 105 -1.75 2.15 -14.16
CA HIS A 105 -2.03 2.98 -15.33
C HIS A 105 -1.02 4.13 -15.46
N ARG A 106 -0.86 4.95 -14.41
CA ARG A 106 0.00 6.14 -14.42
C ARG A 106 1.46 5.81 -14.67
N TYR A 107 2.01 4.80 -13.98
CA TYR A 107 3.44 4.50 -14.06
C TYR A 107 3.80 3.85 -15.38
N ASN A 108 2.95 2.99 -15.93
CA ASN A 108 3.16 2.47 -17.28
C ASN A 108 3.04 3.57 -18.33
N SER A 109 2.02 4.45 -18.26
CA SER A 109 1.85 5.57 -19.20
C SER A 109 3.04 6.51 -19.20
N ALA A 110 3.58 6.82 -18.03
CA ALA A 110 4.73 7.71 -17.86
C ALA A 110 6.09 6.99 -17.94
N LYS A 111 6.11 5.67 -18.17
CA LYS A 111 7.32 4.81 -18.16
C LYS A 111 8.15 4.97 -16.88
N VAL A 112 7.46 5.08 -15.75
CA VAL A 112 8.06 5.24 -14.42
C VAL A 112 8.41 3.88 -13.85
N ASN A 113 9.65 3.71 -13.40
CA ASN A 113 10.15 2.49 -12.74
C ASN A 113 11.10 2.78 -11.56
N ASP A 114 11.15 4.03 -11.11
CA ASP A 114 12.01 4.53 -10.04
C ASP A 114 11.40 4.34 -8.64
N TYR A 115 10.77 3.20 -8.39
CA TYR A 115 10.19 2.84 -7.11
C TYR A 115 10.86 1.60 -6.52
N VAL A 116 10.84 1.51 -5.20
CA VAL A 116 11.33 0.36 -4.44
C VAL A 116 10.15 -0.50 -4.00
N TYR A 117 10.40 -1.79 -3.80
CA TYR A 117 9.35 -2.71 -3.38
C TYR A 117 9.83 -3.85 -2.50
N LEU A 118 8.88 -4.45 -1.79
CA LEU A 118 8.96 -5.79 -1.22
C LEU A 118 7.93 -6.68 -1.89
N SER A 119 8.15 -7.99 -1.90
CA SER A 119 7.16 -8.93 -2.40
C SER A 119 7.03 -10.16 -1.51
N THR A 120 5.84 -10.75 -1.52
CA THR A 120 5.54 -12.03 -0.88
C THR A 120 4.48 -12.76 -1.69
N GLU A 121 4.53 -14.10 -1.68
CA GLU A 121 3.48 -14.91 -2.29
C GLU A 121 2.50 -15.34 -1.21
N ILE A 122 1.22 -15.22 -1.49
CA ILE A 122 0.14 -15.47 -0.55
C ILE A 122 -0.82 -16.54 -1.07
N THR A 123 -1.39 -17.28 -0.13
CA THR A 123 -2.42 -18.29 -0.42
C THR A 123 -3.79 -17.66 -0.57
N GLU A 124 -4.78 -18.43 -1.05
CA GLU A 124 -6.16 -17.96 -1.20
C GLU A 124 -6.73 -17.46 0.13
N LYS A 125 -6.59 -18.22 1.22
CA LYS A 125 -7.03 -17.79 2.56
C LYS A 125 -6.37 -16.47 3.03
N GLN A 126 -5.10 -16.26 2.68
CA GLN A 126 -4.41 -15.00 2.96
C GLN A 126 -4.94 -13.87 2.10
N LEU A 127 -5.24 -14.14 0.82
CA LEU A 127 -5.84 -13.18 -0.11
C LEU A 127 -7.23 -12.74 0.32
N GLU A 128 -8.07 -13.66 0.80
CA GLU A 128 -9.37 -13.32 1.39
C GLU A 128 -9.24 -12.32 2.53
N ARG A 129 -8.34 -12.55 3.49
CA ARG A 129 -8.10 -11.63 4.61
C ARG A 129 -7.58 -10.25 4.16
N VAL A 130 -6.70 -10.22 3.16
CA VAL A 130 -6.21 -8.98 2.55
C VAL A 130 -7.35 -8.25 1.85
N SER A 131 -8.17 -8.96 1.09
CA SER A 131 -9.34 -8.42 0.40
C SER A 131 -10.35 -7.82 1.37
N GLU A 132 -10.66 -8.51 2.47
CA GLU A 132 -11.50 -7.99 3.56
C GLU A 132 -10.92 -6.70 4.14
N LYS A 133 -9.61 -6.66 4.40
CA LYS A 133 -8.93 -5.45 4.88
C LYS A 133 -9.06 -4.28 3.90
N ILE A 134 -8.93 -4.52 2.60
CA ILE A 134 -9.14 -3.53 1.56
C ILE A 134 -10.60 -3.03 1.57
N LEU A 135 -11.58 -3.93 1.63
CA LEU A 135 -13.01 -3.59 1.65
C LEU A 135 -13.40 -2.72 2.84
N LEU A 136 -12.81 -2.96 4.00
CA LEU A 136 -13.04 -2.17 5.22
C LEU A 136 -12.33 -0.82 5.19
N SER A 137 -11.38 -0.61 4.27
CA SER A 137 -10.66 0.64 4.08
C SER A 137 -11.50 1.63 3.27
N GLY A 138 -11.27 2.92 3.43
CA GLY A 138 -12.02 3.93 2.66
C GLY A 138 -11.93 5.32 3.24
N THR A 139 -11.31 5.48 4.42
CA THR A 139 -11.07 6.79 4.99
C THR A 139 -9.63 7.19 4.73
N TRP A 140 -9.46 8.27 4.00
CA TRP A 140 -8.17 8.92 3.87
C TRP A 140 -8.18 10.23 4.64
N PHE A 141 -7.20 10.45 5.51
CA PHE A 141 -6.85 11.74 6.07
C PHE A 141 -5.37 11.76 6.39
N TYR A 142 -4.82 12.89 6.74
CA TYR A 142 -3.37 13.11 6.79
C TYR A 142 -2.59 12.04 7.59
N MET A 143 -3.16 11.55 8.70
CA MET A 143 -2.56 10.51 9.55
C MET A 143 -2.87 9.08 9.07
N LEU A 144 -3.94 8.88 8.25
CA LEU A 144 -4.34 7.60 7.68
C LEU A 144 -4.25 7.68 6.14
N ASN A 145 -3.04 7.89 5.65
CA ASN A 145 -2.72 8.12 4.24
C ASN A 145 -2.41 6.82 3.49
N CYS A 146 -1.86 6.97 2.29
CA CYS A 146 -1.47 5.84 1.43
C CYS A 146 -0.49 4.87 2.13
N SER A 147 0.46 5.39 2.91
CA SER A 147 1.41 4.55 3.63
C SER A 147 0.75 3.74 4.74
N TYR A 148 -0.14 4.34 5.52
CA TYR A 148 -0.90 3.64 6.55
C TYR A 148 -1.77 2.52 5.95
N PHE A 149 -2.49 2.82 4.86
CA PHE A 149 -3.29 1.84 4.14
C PHE A 149 -2.43 0.64 3.68
N ALA A 150 -1.34 0.93 2.98
CA ALA A 150 -0.48 -0.10 2.42
C ALA A 150 0.20 -0.95 3.51
N ILE A 151 0.76 -0.33 4.56
CA ILE A 151 1.41 -1.02 5.67
C ILE A 151 0.41 -1.92 6.41
N THR A 152 -0.74 -1.39 6.81
CA THR A 152 -1.72 -2.18 7.59
C THR A 152 -2.34 -3.32 6.79
N THR A 153 -2.41 -3.20 5.47
CA THR A 153 -2.88 -4.25 4.58
C THR A 153 -1.78 -5.30 4.32
N TRP A 154 -0.53 -4.86 4.16
CA TRP A 154 0.64 -5.74 4.04
C TRP A 154 0.82 -6.61 5.30
N ASP A 155 0.66 -6.03 6.48
CA ASP A 155 0.83 -6.70 7.77
C ASP A 155 -0.20 -7.81 8.04
N VAL A 156 -1.26 -7.90 7.25
CA VAL A 156 -2.23 -9.01 7.35
C VAL A 156 -1.56 -10.35 7.02
N VAL A 157 -0.55 -10.36 6.14
CA VAL A 157 0.04 -11.59 5.58
C VAL A 157 1.55 -11.68 5.74
N SER A 158 2.23 -10.59 6.04
CA SER A 158 3.67 -10.57 6.28
C SER A 158 4.00 -10.34 7.76
N LYS A 159 5.28 -10.54 8.12
CA LYS A 159 5.76 -10.07 9.43
C LYS A 159 5.58 -8.56 9.51
N PRO A 160 5.21 -8.00 10.70
CA PRO A 160 5.08 -6.58 10.89
C PRO A 160 6.34 -5.89 10.38
N PHE A 161 6.13 -5.07 9.38
CA PHE A 161 7.23 -4.61 8.58
C PHE A 161 8.01 -3.53 9.29
N LEU A 162 7.51 -2.83 10.18
CA LEU A 162 8.19 -1.80 10.90
C LEU A 162 7.18 -0.79 11.46
N MET A 163 7.67 0.14 12.19
CA MET A 163 6.89 1.19 12.80
C MET A 163 5.84 1.72 11.80
N TYR A 164 4.60 1.83 12.22
CA TYR A 164 3.50 2.46 11.46
C TYR A 164 3.79 3.95 11.22
N MET A 165 4.91 4.22 10.54
CA MET A 165 5.32 5.59 10.26
C MET A 165 4.69 6.05 8.97
N VAL A 166 3.76 6.96 9.11
CA VAL A 166 3.03 7.61 8.00
C VAL A 166 3.91 8.59 7.19
N ILE A 167 5.19 8.76 7.57
CA ILE A 167 6.13 9.67 6.89
C ILE A 167 6.82 8.93 5.75
N PRO A 168 6.66 9.35 4.50
CA PRO A 168 7.17 8.65 3.32
C PRO A 168 8.68 8.33 3.36
N THR A 169 9.49 9.23 3.90
CA THR A 169 10.94 9.01 4.07
C THR A 169 11.25 7.76 4.88
N PHE A 170 10.54 7.55 5.98
CA PHE A 170 10.74 6.37 6.81
C PHE A 170 10.26 5.10 6.12
N VAL A 171 9.17 5.17 5.37
CA VAL A 171 8.72 4.03 4.55
C VAL A 171 9.79 3.65 3.55
N HIS A 172 10.37 4.63 2.85
CA HIS A 172 11.46 4.39 1.89
C HIS A 172 12.66 3.70 2.54
N LEU A 173 13.16 4.27 3.66
CA LEU A 173 14.28 3.70 4.39
C LEU A 173 14.01 2.26 4.86
N GLN A 174 12.82 1.99 5.35
CA GLN A 174 12.43 0.66 5.79
C GLN A 174 12.43 -0.35 4.65
N VAL A 175 11.95 0.05 3.46
CA VAL A 175 11.98 -0.82 2.28
C VAL A 175 13.42 -1.13 1.88
N ILE A 176 14.27 -0.11 1.71
CA ILE A 176 15.65 -0.31 1.23
C ILE A 176 16.57 -0.99 2.25
N MET A 177 16.26 -0.91 3.55
CA MET A 177 16.98 -1.65 4.59
C MET A 177 16.60 -3.13 4.64
N ASN A 178 15.52 -3.56 4.00
CA ASN A 178 15.17 -4.96 3.90
C ASN A 178 16.07 -5.63 2.85
N PRO A 179 16.79 -6.71 3.18
CA PRO A 179 17.70 -7.38 2.24
C PRO A 179 16.99 -7.96 0.99
N ASN A 180 15.68 -8.17 1.07
CA ASN A 180 14.86 -8.70 -0.02
C ASN A 180 14.13 -7.61 -0.81
N HIS A 181 14.52 -6.33 -0.68
CA HIS A 181 13.93 -5.29 -1.49
C HIS A 181 14.38 -5.38 -2.95
N GLY A 182 13.51 -4.91 -3.84
CA GLY A 182 13.80 -4.75 -5.25
C GLY A 182 13.49 -3.33 -5.72
N THR A 183 13.89 -3.04 -6.96
CA THR A 183 13.62 -1.77 -7.62
C THR A 183 12.93 -2.03 -8.96
N GLY A 184 11.83 -1.34 -9.22
CA GLY A 184 11.10 -1.40 -10.47
C GLY A 184 10.66 -2.82 -10.85
N PHE A 185 9.39 -3.15 -10.72
CA PHE A 185 8.82 -4.38 -11.26
C PHE A 185 7.82 -4.06 -12.36
N LYS A 186 7.59 -5.01 -13.26
CA LYS A 186 6.65 -4.80 -14.35
C LYS A 186 5.22 -5.00 -13.84
N MET A 187 4.44 -3.93 -13.83
CA MET A 187 3.00 -4.02 -13.60
C MET A 187 2.25 -4.29 -14.91
N TYR A 188 1.14 -5.04 -14.82
CA TYR A 188 0.17 -5.08 -15.91
C TYR A 188 -0.28 -3.65 -16.25
N TYR A 189 -0.39 -3.32 -17.53
CA TYR A 189 -0.85 -1.99 -17.96
C TYR A 189 -2.37 -2.03 -18.23
N PRO A 190 -3.19 -1.57 -17.27
CA PRO A 190 -4.62 -1.51 -17.45
C PRO A 190 -4.99 -0.35 -18.40
N SER A 191 -6.07 -0.54 -19.16
CA SER A 191 -6.73 0.56 -19.86
C SER A 191 -7.32 1.57 -18.88
N ARG A 192 -7.63 2.79 -19.34
CA ARG A 192 -8.27 3.81 -18.49
C ARG A 192 -9.64 3.34 -17.96
N SER A 193 -10.37 2.54 -18.74
CA SER A 193 -11.66 1.96 -18.33
C SER A 193 -11.56 0.87 -17.26
N GLU A 194 -10.35 0.39 -16.96
CA GLU A 194 -10.09 -0.58 -15.88
C GLU A 194 -9.64 0.11 -14.58
N VAL A 195 -9.71 1.45 -14.51
CA VAL A 195 -9.41 2.22 -13.30
C VAL A 195 -10.71 2.47 -12.53
N PHE A 196 -10.71 2.10 -11.26
CA PHE A 196 -11.91 2.19 -10.42
C PHE A 196 -11.60 2.81 -9.06
N LYS A 197 -12.64 3.41 -8.47
CA LYS A 197 -12.69 3.84 -7.08
C LYS A 197 -13.62 2.92 -6.28
N GLN A 198 -13.20 2.54 -5.09
CA GLN A 198 -14.08 1.91 -4.12
C GLN A 198 -14.96 2.96 -3.45
N VAL A 199 -16.27 2.80 -3.56
CA VAL A 199 -17.28 3.60 -2.88
C VAL A 199 -18.01 2.73 -1.87
N GLY A 200 -18.16 3.22 -0.64
CA GLY A 200 -18.67 2.43 0.48
C GLY A 200 -17.59 1.56 1.14
N ARG A 201 -18.00 0.70 2.07
CA ARG A 201 -17.12 -0.20 2.84
C ARG A 201 -17.84 -1.50 3.18
N GLY A 202 -17.07 -2.57 3.40
CA GLY A 202 -17.60 -3.90 3.72
C GLY A 202 -18.63 -4.31 2.69
N ASP A 203 -19.76 -4.82 3.12
CA ASP A 203 -20.84 -5.31 2.26
C ASP A 203 -21.51 -4.22 1.39
N ASN A 204 -21.33 -2.96 1.74
CA ASN A 204 -21.83 -1.82 0.95
C ASN A 204 -20.79 -1.26 -0.03
N ALA A 205 -19.62 -1.90 -0.12
CA ALA A 205 -18.58 -1.47 -1.04
C ALA A 205 -18.93 -1.85 -2.48
N ARG A 206 -18.66 -0.93 -3.42
CA ARG A 206 -18.79 -1.17 -4.85
C ARG A 206 -17.70 -0.44 -5.62
N LEU A 207 -17.44 -0.87 -6.85
CA LEU A 207 -16.55 -0.18 -7.77
C LEU A 207 -17.33 0.84 -8.62
N GLU A 208 -16.78 2.04 -8.72
CA GLU A 208 -17.22 3.05 -9.68
C GLU A 208 -16.05 3.39 -10.61
N PRO A 209 -16.28 3.61 -11.93
CA PRO A 209 -15.23 4.09 -12.82
C PRO A 209 -14.58 5.35 -12.26
N ALA A 210 -13.27 5.47 -12.39
CA ALA A 210 -12.52 6.59 -11.87
C ALA A 210 -11.58 7.20 -12.91
N ASN A 211 -11.34 8.50 -12.78
CA ASN A 211 -10.33 9.18 -13.57
C ASN A 211 -8.94 8.97 -12.94
N PRO A 212 -7.98 8.34 -13.66
CA PRO A 212 -6.63 8.17 -13.15
C PRO A 212 -5.81 9.48 -13.14
N ASP A 213 -6.32 10.57 -13.73
CA ASP A 213 -5.56 11.81 -13.85
C ASP A 213 -5.36 12.48 -12.50
N SER A 214 -4.26 13.19 -12.38
CA SER A 214 -3.94 13.97 -11.21
C SER A 214 -4.58 15.36 -11.32
N THR A 215 -5.09 15.89 -10.20
CA THR A 215 -5.55 17.28 -10.12
C THR A 215 -4.42 18.30 -10.30
N GLY A 216 -3.16 17.85 -10.41
CA GLY A 216 -1.99 18.73 -10.35
C GLY A 216 -1.72 19.29 -8.95
N ARG A 217 -2.58 19.05 -7.99
CA ARG A 217 -2.34 19.40 -6.59
C ARG A 217 -1.38 18.38 -5.99
N MET A 218 -0.17 18.83 -5.75
CA MET A 218 0.79 18.06 -4.97
C MET A 218 0.47 18.27 -3.48
N ILE A 219 0.28 17.18 -2.77
CA ILE A 219 0.22 17.18 -1.31
C ILE A 219 1.59 16.82 -0.78
#